data_c55f7a52728f2f213e64863c5c94399f
#
_entry.id   c55f7a52728f2f213e64863c5c94399f
#
_cell.length_a   1.000
_cell.length_b   1.000
_cell.length_c   1.000
_cell.angle_alpha   90.00
_cell.angle_beta   90.00
_cell.angle_gamma   90.00
#
_symmetry.space_group_name_H-M   'P 1'
#
loop_
_entity.id
_entity.type
_entity.pdbx_description
1 polymer ?
#
loop_
_entity_poly.entity_id
_entity_poly.type
_entity_poly.pdbx_seq_one_letter_code
_entity_poly.pdbx_strand_id
1 'polypeptide(L)'
;FNLAIEIKNQRKNTTAWTAATTLIIGLGAILEKLKADGFDNLYKQTALRANATREALKAIGFDIYPKTPANAMTTVYTEQSSAIRKILENKYNVNIAGGQDHLAGKIFRINHMGLVENYEASWAVNAVELALDDLGIRPFDGTANKVFALNMFKGN
;
A
#
# COMPACT_ATOMS: atom_id res chain seq x y z
N PHE A 1 -20.08 9.38 -17.32
CA PHE A 1 -19.65 10.79 -17.20
C PHE A 1 -19.54 11.41 -18.60
N ASN A 2 -20.07 12.65 -18.77
CA ASN A 2 -20.00 13.39 -20.02
C ASN A 2 -19.27 14.73 -19.78
N LEU A 3 -17.99 14.80 -20.16
CA LEU A 3 -17.16 15.99 -19.96
C LEU A 3 -17.66 17.23 -20.69
N ALA A 4 -18.31 17.08 -21.86
CA ALA A 4 -18.86 18.21 -22.61
C ALA A 4 -20.01 18.90 -21.85
N ILE A 5 -20.86 18.10 -21.19
CA ILE A 5 -21.93 18.63 -20.33
C ILE A 5 -21.32 19.33 -19.12
N GLU A 6 -20.30 18.75 -18.48
CA GLU A 6 -19.63 19.34 -17.33
C GLU A 6 -18.96 20.67 -17.69
N ILE A 7 -18.19 20.73 -18.78
CA ILE A 7 -17.55 21.97 -19.26
C ILE A 7 -18.60 23.05 -19.50
N LYS A 8 -19.74 22.71 -20.16
CA LYS A 8 -20.82 23.66 -20.41
C LYS A 8 -21.42 24.25 -19.12
N ASN A 9 -21.56 23.43 -18.10
CA ASN A 9 -22.12 23.86 -16.81
C ASN A 9 -21.08 24.64 -15.99
N GLN A 10 -19.82 24.23 -15.96
CA GLN A 10 -18.74 24.96 -15.30
C GLN A 10 -18.58 26.40 -15.84
N ARG A 11 -18.73 26.62 -17.14
CA ARG A 11 -18.75 27.96 -17.75
C ARG A 11 -19.89 28.87 -17.23
N LYS A 12 -20.91 28.29 -16.61
CA LYS A 12 -22.05 28.98 -15.98
C LYS A 12 -21.94 29.01 -14.45
N ASN A 13 -20.79 28.67 -13.89
CA ASN A 13 -20.55 28.52 -12.45
C ASN A 13 -21.50 27.54 -11.77
N THR A 14 -21.85 26.45 -12.47
CA THR A 14 -22.65 25.36 -11.91
C THR A 14 -22.08 23.99 -12.33
N THR A 15 -22.58 22.90 -11.79
CA THR A 15 -22.17 21.52 -12.09
C THR A 15 -23.27 20.78 -12.85
N ALA A 16 -22.90 19.76 -13.64
CA ALA A 16 -23.86 18.92 -14.36
C ALA A 16 -24.68 18.02 -13.42
N TRP A 17 -24.09 17.67 -12.27
CA TRP A 17 -24.67 16.83 -11.21
C TRP A 17 -24.39 17.44 -9.85
N THR A 18 -25.03 16.94 -8.80
CA THR A 18 -24.73 17.36 -7.42
C THR A 18 -23.24 17.17 -7.12
N ALA A 19 -22.57 18.24 -6.76
CA ALA A 19 -21.15 18.21 -6.42
C ALA A 19 -20.92 17.37 -5.17
N ALA A 20 -19.81 16.61 -5.14
CA ALA A 20 -19.37 15.82 -3.98
C ALA A 20 -18.73 16.75 -2.92
N THR A 21 -19.51 17.70 -2.39
CA THR A 21 -19.02 18.81 -1.54
C THR A 21 -18.27 18.31 -0.30
N THR A 22 -18.77 17.27 0.36
CA THR A 22 -18.13 16.69 1.55
C THR A 22 -16.77 16.09 1.23
N LEU A 23 -16.63 15.43 0.08
CA LEU A 23 -15.34 14.88 -0.37
C LEU A 23 -14.34 15.99 -0.74
N ILE A 24 -14.81 17.08 -1.33
CA ILE A 24 -13.98 18.26 -1.67
C ILE A 24 -13.47 18.93 -0.40
N ILE A 25 -14.33 19.11 0.61
CA ILE A 25 -13.97 19.68 1.90
C ILE A 25 -12.94 18.76 2.60
N GLY A 26 -13.19 17.45 2.63
CA GLY A 26 -12.27 16.47 3.20
C GLY A 26 -10.90 16.46 2.50
N LEU A 27 -10.90 16.54 1.15
CA LEU A 27 -9.68 16.67 0.37
C LEU A 27 -8.90 17.96 0.74
N GLY A 28 -9.61 19.09 0.88
CA GLY A 28 -9.00 20.36 1.31
C GLY A 28 -8.28 20.23 2.65
N ALA A 29 -8.93 19.65 3.66
CA ALA A 29 -8.33 19.44 4.97
C ALA A 29 -7.08 18.54 4.93
N ILE A 30 -7.10 17.46 4.13
CA ILE A 30 -5.93 16.61 3.95
C ILE A 30 -4.79 17.34 3.23
N LEU A 31 -5.10 18.13 2.19
CA LEU A 31 -4.08 18.89 1.47
C LEU A 31 -3.43 19.96 2.34
N GLU A 32 -4.18 20.63 3.22
CA GLU A 32 -3.63 21.57 4.20
C GLU A 32 -2.66 20.88 5.16
N LYS A 33 -3.03 19.69 5.68
CA LYS A 33 -2.13 18.89 6.52
C LYS A 33 -0.87 18.49 5.77
N LEU A 34 -0.99 17.94 4.55
CA LEU A 34 0.17 17.54 3.75
C LEU A 34 1.09 18.73 3.41
N LYS A 35 0.50 19.90 3.17
CA LYS A 35 1.28 21.14 2.94
C LYS A 35 2.04 21.57 4.20
N ALA A 36 1.43 21.46 5.37
CA ALA A 36 2.07 21.76 6.64
C ALA A 36 3.21 20.78 6.98
N ASP A 37 3.01 19.48 6.72
CA ASP A 37 3.99 18.42 6.95
C ASP A 37 5.13 18.43 5.91
N GLY A 38 4.90 19.06 4.74
CA GLY A 38 5.81 19.15 3.59
C GLY A 38 5.74 17.96 2.64
N PHE A 39 5.52 18.24 1.35
CA PHE A 39 5.43 17.20 0.31
C PHE A 39 6.74 16.42 0.15
N ASP A 40 7.89 17.06 0.26
CA ASP A 40 9.20 16.39 0.18
C ASP A 40 9.38 15.37 1.31
N ASN A 41 8.91 15.70 2.52
CA ASN A 41 8.89 14.75 3.64
C ASN A 41 7.95 13.57 3.35
N LEU A 42 6.74 13.84 2.82
CA LEU A 42 5.81 12.79 2.40
C LEU A 42 6.45 11.82 1.40
N TYR A 43 7.10 12.35 0.35
CA TYR A 43 7.77 11.54 -0.66
C TYR A 43 8.91 10.71 -0.08
N LYS A 44 9.73 11.31 0.79
CA LYS A 44 10.83 10.64 1.48
C LYS A 44 10.33 9.51 2.37
N GLN A 45 9.33 9.76 3.20
CA GLN A 45 8.76 8.74 4.11
C GLN A 45 8.10 7.60 3.34
N THR A 46 7.37 7.91 2.26
CA THR A 46 6.76 6.90 1.40
C THR A 46 7.81 6.04 0.72
N ALA A 47 8.90 6.64 0.22
CA ALA A 47 10.01 5.91 -0.40
C ALA A 47 10.74 5.00 0.59
N LEU A 48 11.03 5.49 1.81
CA LEU A 48 11.64 4.69 2.87
C LEU A 48 10.77 3.49 3.26
N ARG A 49 9.49 3.71 3.49
CA ARG A 49 8.53 2.65 3.82
C ARG A 49 8.42 1.61 2.71
N ALA A 50 8.33 2.06 1.46
CA ALA A 50 8.29 1.17 0.30
C ALA A 50 9.56 0.33 0.17
N ASN A 51 10.73 0.93 0.35
CA ASN A 51 12.00 0.22 0.31
C ASN A 51 12.11 -0.80 1.45
N ALA A 52 11.82 -0.39 2.69
CA ALA A 52 11.84 -1.28 3.84
C ALA A 52 10.91 -2.49 3.68
N THR A 53 9.70 -2.26 3.13
CA THR A 53 8.75 -3.33 2.82
C THR A 53 9.30 -4.30 1.77
N ARG A 54 9.90 -3.80 0.69
CA ARG A 54 10.46 -4.63 -0.37
C ARG A 54 11.62 -5.48 0.14
N GLU A 55 12.54 -4.89 0.88
CA GLU A 55 13.69 -5.62 1.44
C GLU A 55 13.23 -6.68 2.46
N ALA A 56 12.22 -6.36 3.28
CA ALA A 56 11.62 -7.33 4.19
C ALA A 56 11.01 -8.52 3.45
N LEU A 57 10.23 -8.27 2.39
CA LEU A 57 9.59 -9.33 1.61
C LEU A 57 10.63 -10.18 0.84
N LYS A 58 11.68 -9.56 0.28
CA LYS A 58 12.79 -10.30 -0.34
C LYS A 58 13.49 -11.21 0.66
N ALA A 59 13.71 -10.73 1.88
CA ALA A 59 14.40 -11.50 2.93
C ALA A 59 13.64 -12.77 3.36
N ILE A 60 12.33 -12.80 3.14
CA ILE A 60 11.49 -14.00 3.39
C ILE A 60 11.14 -14.78 2.11
N GLY A 61 11.84 -14.52 1.00
CA GLY A 61 11.82 -15.34 -0.20
C GLY A 61 10.88 -14.86 -1.32
N PHE A 62 10.37 -13.62 -1.27
CA PHE A 62 9.54 -13.08 -2.34
C PHE A 62 10.32 -12.26 -3.36
N ASP A 63 9.94 -12.37 -4.61
CA ASP A 63 10.37 -11.47 -5.68
C ASP A 63 9.39 -10.31 -5.85
N ILE A 64 9.92 -9.11 -6.04
CA ILE A 64 9.14 -7.92 -6.34
C ILE A 64 8.75 -7.95 -7.81
N TYR A 65 7.46 -8.02 -8.09
CA TYR A 65 6.93 -8.26 -9.43
C TYR A 65 7.29 -7.19 -10.48
N PRO A 66 7.15 -5.86 -10.22
CA PRO A 66 7.53 -4.86 -11.22
C PRO A 66 9.05 -4.71 -11.34
N LYS A 67 9.57 -4.61 -12.57
CA LYS A 67 10.99 -4.27 -12.82
C LYS A 67 11.37 -2.89 -12.27
N THR A 68 10.42 -1.94 -12.32
CA THR A 68 10.57 -0.58 -11.78
C THR A 68 9.38 -0.30 -10.85
N PRO A 69 9.49 -0.65 -9.56
CA PRO A 69 8.38 -0.51 -8.62
C PRO A 69 8.17 0.96 -8.23
N ALA A 70 6.91 1.41 -8.27
CA ALA A 70 6.52 2.71 -7.73
C ALA A 70 6.58 2.72 -6.20
N ASN A 71 6.92 3.86 -5.59
CA ASN A 71 6.93 3.98 -4.12
C ASN A 71 5.54 3.97 -3.49
N ALA A 72 4.50 4.17 -4.28
CA ALA A 72 3.11 4.12 -3.82
C ALA A 72 2.69 2.73 -3.35
N MET A 73 3.33 1.65 -3.87
CA MET A 73 2.87 0.28 -3.64
C MET A 73 4.00 -0.73 -3.85
N THR A 74 4.01 -1.78 -3.05
CA THR A 74 4.82 -2.99 -3.27
C THR A 74 3.93 -4.10 -3.78
N THR A 75 4.32 -4.72 -4.89
CA THR A 75 3.60 -5.83 -5.52
C THR A 75 4.50 -7.06 -5.56
N VAL A 76 3.97 -8.18 -5.10
CA VAL A 76 4.64 -9.49 -5.09
C VAL A 76 3.87 -10.46 -5.97
N TYR A 77 4.58 -11.26 -6.76
CA TYR A 77 4.00 -12.40 -7.48
C TYR A 77 4.17 -13.68 -6.65
N THR A 78 3.08 -14.40 -6.45
CA THR A 78 3.09 -15.72 -5.81
C THR A 78 1.78 -16.47 -6.10
N GLU A 79 1.88 -17.75 -6.40
CA GLU A 79 0.70 -18.63 -6.56
C GLU A 79 -0.09 -18.81 -5.25
N GLN A 80 0.51 -18.45 -4.10
CA GLN A 80 -0.13 -18.51 -2.79
C GLN A 80 -0.86 -17.21 -2.41
N SER A 81 -0.94 -16.23 -3.31
CA SER A 81 -1.50 -14.91 -3.04
C SER A 81 -2.89 -14.95 -2.38
N SER A 82 -3.79 -15.77 -2.90
CA SER A 82 -5.15 -15.90 -2.34
C SER A 82 -5.15 -16.50 -0.93
N ALA A 83 -4.34 -17.52 -0.69
CA ALA A 83 -4.23 -18.18 0.62
C ALA A 83 -3.62 -17.24 1.66
N ILE A 84 -2.51 -16.57 1.32
CA ILE A 84 -1.85 -15.58 2.19
C ILE A 84 -2.86 -14.48 2.56
N ARG A 85 -3.52 -13.86 1.58
CA ARG A 85 -4.48 -12.77 1.84
C ARG A 85 -5.64 -13.18 2.73
N LYS A 86 -6.17 -14.39 2.55
CA LYS A 86 -7.23 -14.94 3.38
C LYS A 86 -6.79 -15.12 4.85
N ILE A 87 -5.58 -15.60 5.07
CA ILE A 87 -5.01 -15.73 6.42
C ILE A 87 -4.78 -14.35 7.04
N LEU A 88 -4.19 -13.42 6.29
CA LEU A 88 -3.95 -12.05 6.73
C LEU A 88 -5.25 -11.38 7.21
N GLU A 89 -6.32 -11.47 6.42
CA GLU A 89 -7.61 -10.88 6.75
C GLU A 89 -8.25 -11.54 7.97
N ASN A 90 -8.35 -12.88 7.98
CA ASN A 90 -9.14 -13.60 8.98
C ASN A 90 -8.41 -13.80 10.32
N LYS A 91 -7.08 -13.92 10.32
CA LYS A 91 -6.30 -14.25 11.51
C LYS A 91 -5.52 -13.07 12.05
N TYR A 92 -4.97 -12.24 11.16
CA TYR A 92 -4.05 -11.17 11.56
C TYR A 92 -4.64 -9.76 11.42
N ASN A 93 -5.90 -9.65 10.99
CA ASN A 93 -6.61 -8.38 10.76
C ASN A 93 -5.82 -7.43 9.85
N VAL A 94 -5.19 -7.99 8.81
CA VAL A 94 -4.43 -7.24 7.80
C VAL A 94 -5.11 -7.40 6.45
N ASN A 95 -5.61 -6.30 5.89
CA ASN A 95 -6.27 -6.31 4.59
C ASN A 95 -5.34 -5.70 3.53
N ILE A 96 -4.90 -6.52 2.57
CA ILE A 96 -4.07 -6.13 1.45
C ILE A 96 -4.74 -6.47 0.12
N ALA A 97 -4.43 -5.69 -0.92
CA ALA A 97 -5.07 -5.85 -2.22
C ALA A 97 -4.53 -7.08 -2.99
N GLY A 98 -5.38 -7.71 -3.78
CA GLY A 98 -5.01 -8.76 -4.73
C GLY A 98 -4.81 -8.24 -6.15
N GLY A 99 -4.54 -9.15 -7.08
CA GLY A 99 -4.51 -8.87 -8.52
C GLY A 99 -5.91 -8.78 -9.13
N GLN A 100 -5.95 -8.27 -10.35
CA GLN A 100 -7.13 -8.19 -11.20
C GLN A 100 -6.85 -8.90 -12.53
N ASP A 101 -7.90 -9.27 -13.25
CA ASP A 101 -7.83 -9.91 -14.56
C ASP A 101 -6.86 -11.11 -14.58
N HIS A 102 -5.87 -11.10 -15.44
CA HIS A 102 -4.86 -12.16 -15.60
C HIS A 102 -3.93 -12.34 -14.40
N LEU A 103 -3.88 -11.36 -13.49
CA LEU A 103 -3.13 -11.40 -12.23
C LEU A 103 -3.99 -11.77 -11.02
N ALA A 104 -5.29 -12.02 -11.21
CA ALA A 104 -6.17 -12.44 -10.13
C ALA A 104 -5.65 -13.72 -9.48
N GLY A 105 -5.52 -13.70 -8.16
CA GLY A 105 -4.99 -14.82 -7.37
C GLY A 105 -3.47 -15.01 -7.43
N LYS A 106 -2.74 -14.28 -8.29
CA LYS A 106 -1.29 -14.46 -8.52
C LYS A 106 -0.42 -13.38 -7.90
N ILE A 107 -0.99 -12.25 -7.52
CA ILE A 107 -0.25 -11.18 -6.84
C ILE A 107 -0.98 -10.72 -5.60
N PHE A 108 -0.21 -10.21 -4.64
CA PHE A 108 -0.73 -9.33 -3.61
C PHE A 108 0.00 -7.98 -3.62
N ARG A 109 -0.64 -6.95 -3.06
CA ARG A 109 -0.15 -5.57 -3.10
C ARG A 109 -0.27 -4.93 -1.72
N ILE A 110 0.84 -4.36 -1.23
CA ILE A 110 0.90 -3.59 0.01
C ILE A 110 0.99 -2.11 -0.35
N ASN A 111 0.04 -1.32 0.11
CA ASN A 111 -0.03 0.12 -0.15
C ASN A 111 0.88 0.90 0.82
N HIS A 112 1.48 1.99 0.32
CA HIS A 112 2.33 2.90 1.11
C HIS A 112 1.84 4.34 1.10
N MET A 113 0.72 4.61 0.40
CA MET A 113 0.12 5.93 0.28
C MET A 113 -0.83 6.24 1.44
N GLY A 114 -1.09 7.52 1.65
CA GLY A 114 -2.02 8.00 2.65
C GLY A 114 -1.40 8.08 4.04
N LEU A 115 -2.24 8.04 5.06
CA LEU A 115 -1.85 8.09 6.47
C LEU A 115 -1.43 6.71 7.00
N VAL A 116 -0.61 5.98 6.22
CA VAL A 116 -0.07 4.69 6.67
C VAL A 116 1.10 4.94 7.61
N GLU A 117 0.97 4.48 8.83
CA GLU A 117 2.02 4.58 9.84
C GLU A 117 3.09 3.49 9.68
N ASN A 118 4.30 3.76 10.19
CA ASN A 118 5.40 2.82 10.04
C ASN A 118 5.15 1.49 10.79
N TYR A 119 4.41 1.53 11.91
CA TYR A 119 4.06 0.32 12.64
C TYR A 119 3.05 -0.55 11.87
N GLU A 120 2.13 0.05 11.10
CA GLU A 120 1.19 -0.69 10.25
C GLU A 120 1.92 -1.42 9.12
N ALA A 121 2.88 -0.75 8.46
CA ALA A 121 3.70 -1.38 7.44
C ALA A 121 4.60 -2.49 8.03
N SER A 122 5.17 -2.28 9.22
CA SER A 122 5.93 -3.28 9.96
C SER A 122 5.06 -4.50 10.32
N TRP A 123 3.83 -4.24 10.82
CA TRP A 123 2.89 -5.32 11.11
C TRP A 123 2.49 -6.09 9.86
N ALA A 124 2.25 -5.41 8.74
CA ALA A 124 1.88 -6.06 7.49
C ALA A 124 2.95 -7.08 7.02
N VAL A 125 4.24 -6.71 7.02
CA VAL A 125 5.30 -7.64 6.61
C VAL A 125 5.51 -8.77 7.61
N ASN A 126 5.36 -8.50 8.91
CA ASN A 126 5.41 -9.52 9.96
C ASN A 126 4.25 -10.53 9.81
N ALA A 127 3.04 -10.04 9.55
CA ALA A 127 1.87 -10.89 9.33
C ALA A 127 1.99 -11.74 8.05
N VAL A 128 2.63 -11.22 6.99
CA VAL A 128 2.94 -12.02 5.80
C VAL A 128 3.87 -13.19 6.15
N GLU A 129 4.91 -12.96 6.96
CA GLU A 129 5.81 -14.02 7.41
C GLU A 129 5.07 -15.07 8.26
N LEU A 130 4.20 -14.64 9.19
CA LEU A 130 3.34 -15.53 9.96
C LEU A 130 2.38 -16.33 9.07
N ALA A 131 1.85 -15.73 8.00
CA ALA A 131 0.97 -16.44 7.06
C ALA A 131 1.73 -17.51 6.26
N LEU A 132 3.02 -17.32 5.98
CA LEU A 132 3.86 -18.36 5.36
C LEU A 132 4.09 -19.55 6.31
N ASP A 133 4.24 -19.30 7.60
CA ASP A 133 4.33 -20.34 8.64
C ASP A 133 3.02 -21.12 8.76
N ASP A 134 1.89 -20.43 8.84
CA ASP A 134 0.56 -21.05 8.85
C ASP A 134 0.29 -21.95 7.61
N LEU A 135 0.88 -21.62 6.49
CA LEU A 135 0.79 -22.41 5.24
C LEU A 135 1.83 -23.54 5.17
N GLY A 136 2.73 -23.65 6.14
CA GLY A 136 3.83 -24.61 6.14
C GLY A 136 4.87 -24.36 5.05
N ILE A 137 4.94 -23.12 4.51
CA ILE A 137 5.88 -22.74 3.43
C ILE A 137 7.24 -22.34 3.99
N ARG A 138 7.23 -21.54 5.06
CA ARG A 138 8.42 -21.05 5.73
C ARG A 138 8.16 -20.89 7.22
N PRO A 139 9.01 -21.44 8.13
CA PRO A 139 8.85 -21.20 9.57
C PRO A 139 9.05 -19.73 9.89
N PHE A 140 8.26 -19.22 10.83
CA PHE A 140 8.37 -17.85 11.34
C PHE A 140 9.64 -17.71 12.21
N ASP A 141 10.47 -16.71 11.91
CA ASP A 141 11.68 -16.39 12.68
C ASP A 141 11.86 -14.87 12.92
N GLY A 142 10.89 -14.05 12.49
CA GLY A 142 10.91 -12.60 12.66
C GLY A 142 11.84 -11.86 11.66
N THR A 143 12.32 -12.53 10.63
CA THR A 143 13.22 -11.94 9.63
C THR A 143 12.61 -10.75 8.92
N ALA A 144 11.33 -10.83 8.50
CA ALA A 144 10.67 -9.74 7.79
C ALA A 144 10.64 -8.45 8.63
N ASN A 145 10.21 -8.55 9.88
CA ASN A 145 10.14 -7.40 10.78
C ASN A 145 11.53 -6.83 11.10
N LYS A 146 12.53 -7.68 11.34
CA LYS A 146 13.91 -7.27 11.58
C LYS A 146 14.48 -6.48 10.39
N VAL A 147 14.32 -6.99 9.17
CA VAL A 147 14.82 -6.34 7.95
C VAL A 147 14.06 -5.04 7.68
N PHE A 148 12.75 -5.03 7.86
CA PHE A 148 11.96 -3.79 7.77
C PHE A 148 12.48 -2.71 8.72
N ALA A 149 12.65 -3.04 10.01
CA ALA A 149 13.09 -2.08 11.02
C ALA A 149 14.51 -1.53 10.73
N LEU A 150 15.43 -2.37 10.26
CA LEU A 150 16.78 -1.95 9.88
C LEU A 150 16.73 -0.96 8.70
N ASN A 151 15.97 -1.24 7.66
CA ASN A 151 15.87 -0.37 6.48
C ASN A 151 15.07 0.91 6.75
N MET A 152 14.05 0.85 7.62
CA MET A 152 13.22 2.02 7.95
C MET A 152 13.92 3.00 8.89
N PHE A 153 14.66 2.50 9.88
CA PHE A 153 15.12 3.32 11.01
C PHE A 153 16.64 3.39 11.15
N LYS A 154 17.41 2.51 10.51
CA LYS A 154 18.88 2.45 10.64
C LYS A 154 19.62 2.46 9.30
N GLY A 155 18.93 2.49 8.16
CA GLY A 155 19.47 2.45 6.81
C GLY A 155 19.85 3.84 6.24
N ASN A 156 20.32 4.77 7.07
CA ASN A 156 20.88 6.07 6.62
C ASN A 156 22.38 6.06 6.77
#